data_fb5158e6f01edec3c8dfac8f1a7dfa1d
#
_entry.id   fb5158e6f01edec3c8dfac8f1a7dfa1d
#
_cell.length_a   1.000
_cell.length_b   1.000
_cell.length_c   1.000
_cell.angle_alpha   90.00
_cell.angle_beta   90.00
_cell.angle_gamma   90.00
#
_symmetry.space_group_name_H-M   'P 1'
#
loop_
_entity.id
_entity.type
_entity.pdbx_description
1 polymer ?
#
loop_
_entity_poly.entity_id
_entity_poly.type
_entity_poly.pdbx_seq_one_letter_code
_entity_poly.pdbx_strand_id
1 'polypeptide(L)'
;MGVDSYTGEVRLRRMLAVCSAGRILNPTSARSQVIGAMTMGAGAVLSEELVIDPRFGHFVNHDLAQYEVLVHADVPHQEVIFLPDLDPASSPMKAHGVGELGICGVGGAVANAVYNATGVRLRDFPMTVDKVLAGLPELA
;
A
#
# COMPACT_ATOMS: atom_id res chain seq x y z
N MET A 1 7.03 -8.43 -6.09
CA MET A 1 6.93 -8.82 -4.68
C MET A 1 7.78 -10.05 -4.41
N GLY A 2 8.30 -10.23 -3.19
CA GLY A 2 8.89 -11.44 -2.67
C GLY A 2 8.22 -11.83 -1.36
N VAL A 3 8.03 -13.13 -1.13
CA VAL A 3 7.57 -13.67 0.14
C VAL A 3 8.57 -14.75 0.54
N ASP A 4 9.07 -14.65 1.76
CA ASP A 4 9.96 -15.67 2.32
C ASP A 4 9.10 -16.78 2.90
N SER A 5 9.31 -18.01 2.41
CA SER A 5 8.48 -19.16 2.81
C SER A 5 8.81 -19.70 4.21
N TYR A 6 9.96 -19.35 4.78
CA TYR A 6 10.37 -19.76 6.13
C TYR A 6 9.94 -18.75 7.19
N THR A 7 10.05 -17.46 6.88
CA THR A 7 9.80 -16.40 7.85
C THR A 7 8.44 -15.75 7.70
N GLY A 8 7.77 -15.92 6.55
CA GLY A 8 6.54 -15.20 6.22
C GLY A 8 6.76 -13.73 5.84
N GLU A 9 8.02 -13.28 5.77
CA GLU A 9 8.33 -11.88 5.45
C GLU A 9 7.89 -11.53 4.03
N VAL A 10 7.16 -10.42 3.88
CA VAL A 10 6.70 -9.89 2.60
C VAL A 10 7.53 -8.66 2.23
N ARG A 11 8.18 -8.69 1.07
CA ARG A 11 8.93 -7.55 0.54
C ARG A 11 8.35 -7.03 -0.76
N LEU A 12 7.96 -5.77 -0.76
CA LEU A 12 7.60 -5.05 -1.97
C LEU A 12 8.88 -4.72 -2.75
N ARG A 13 8.95 -5.13 -4.02
CA ARG A 13 10.12 -4.85 -4.89
C ARG A 13 9.87 -3.71 -5.87
N ARG A 14 8.64 -3.59 -6.35
CA ARG A 14 8.21 -2.56 -7.29
C ARG A 14 6.73 -2.31 -7.16
N MET A 15 6.35 -1.04 -7.26
CA MET A 15 4.95 -0.60 -7.39
C MET A 15 4.82 0.30 -8.62
N LEU A 16 3.70 0.19 -9.31
CA LEU A 16 3.36 1.01 -10.46
C LEU A 16 1.93 1.53 -10.30
N ALA A 17 1.76 2.84 -10.38
CA ALA A 17 0.45 3.46 -10.52
C ALA A 17 0.29 4.06 -11.92
N VAL A 18 -0.80 3.69 -12.60
CA VAL A 18 -1.22 4.30 -13.85
C VAL A 18 -2.50 5.09 -13.55
N CYS A 19 -2.43 6.40 -13.69
CA CYS A 19 -3.43 7.33 -13.18
C CYS A 19 -4.08 8.12 -14.31
N SER A 20 -5.41 8.08 -14.38
CA SER A 20 -6.24 9.01 -15.13
C SER A 20 -6.65 10.14 -14.18
N ALA A 21 -6.05 11.31 -14.32
CA ALA A 21 -6.26 12.46 -13.44
C ALA A 21 -6.56 13.75 -14.21
N GLY A 22 -6.93 13.63 -15.47
CA GLY A 22 -7.14 14.77 -16.35
C GLY A 22 -5.84 15.56 -16.53
N ARG A 23 -5.97 16.86 -16.65
CA ARG A 23 -4.81 17.74 -16.85
C ARG A 23 -3.93 17.79 -15.62
N ILE A 24 -2.68 17.39 -15.75
CA ILE A 24 -1.67 17.51 -14.69
C ILE A 24 -1.09 18.92 -14.69
N LEU A 25 -1.40 19.70 -13.66
CA LEU A 25 -0.95 21.09 -13.55
C LEU A 25 0.51 21.20 -13.13
N ASN A 26 0.94 20.34 -12.20
CA ASN A 26 2.33 20.27 -11.75
C ASN A 26 2.75 18.78 -11.68
N PRO A 27 3.51 18.29 -12.67
CA PRO A 27 3.89 16.88 -12.73
C PRO A 27 4.74 16.42 -11.54
N THR A 28 5.63 17.27 -11.03
CA THR A 28 6.49 16.93 -9.89
C THR A 28 5.68 16.72 -8.61
N SER A 29 4.79 17.67 -8.31
CA SER A 29 3.92 17.60 -7.14
C SER A 29 2.92 16.44 -7.26
N ALA A 30 2.28 16.28 -8.41
CA ALA A 30 1.32 15.18 -8.64
C ALA A 30 1.99 13.80 -8.49
N ARG A 31 3.18 13.62 -9.07
CA ARG A 31 3.96 12.40 -8.90
C ARG A 31 4.30 12.14 -7.43
N SER A 32 4.74 13.16 -6.70
CA SER A 32 5.07 13.05 -5.27
C SER A 32 3.86 12.62 -4.44
N GLN A 33 2.67 13.16 -4.71
CA GLN A 33 1.43 12.77 -4.04
C GLN A 33 1.09 11.29 -4.27
N VAL A 34 1.18 10.83 -5.51
CA VAL A 34 0.88 9.42 -5.83
C VAL A 34 1.90 8.47 -5.17
N ILE A 35 3.19 8.81 -5.17
CA ILE A 35 4.24 8.02 -4.50
C ILE A 35 3.99 7.97 -3.00
N GLY A 36 3.73 9.09 -2.35
CA GLY A 36 3.42 9.15 -0.92
C GLY A 36 2.20 8.31 -0.55
N ALA A 37 1.15 8.38 -1.38
CA ALA A 37 -0.07 7.60 -1.19
C ALA A 37 0.17 6.08 -1.37
N MET A 38 0.98 5.67 -2.34
CA MET A 38 1.39 4.26 -2.47
C MET A 38 2.18 3.77 -1.26
N THR A 39 3.10 4.58 -0.73
CA THR A 39 3.87 4.26 0.48
C THR A 39 2.96 4.09 1.69
N MET A 40 2.06 5.05 1.91
CA MET A 40 1.06 5.00 2.98
C MET A 40 0.17 3.75 2.87
N GLY A 41 -0.33 3.46 1.68
CA GLY A 41 -1.13 2.28 1.43
C GLY A 41 -0.38 0.97 1.68
N ALA A 42 0.91 0.92 1.36
CA ALA A 42 1.75 -0.24 1.64
C ALA A 42 1.93 -0.47 3.15
N GLY A 43 2.14 0.59 3.95
CA GLY A 43 2.18 0.50 5.41
C GLY A 43 0.88 -0.03 6.00
N ALA A 44 -0.25 0.55 5.61
CA ALA A 44 -1.56 0.13 6.07
C ALA A 44 -1.90 -1.34 5.74
N VAL A 45 -1.30 -1.88 4.69
CA VAL A 45 -1.56 -3.27 4.25
C VAL A 45 -0.59 -4.27 4.88
N LEU A 46 0.62 -3.88 5.22
CA LEU A 46 1.67 -4.82 5.65
C LEU A 46 2.02 -4.73 7.13
N SER A 47 1.99 -3.55 7.75
CA SER A 47 2.58 -3.36 9.08
C SER A 47 1.77 -2.52 10.06
N GLU A 48 1.01 -1.54 9.59
CA GLU A 48 0.34 -0.58 10.46
C GLU A 48 -0.92 -1.18 11.09
N GLU A 49 -0.77 -1.85 12.22
CA GLU A 49 -1.87 -2.40 13.00
C GLU A 49 -2.13 -1.54 14.24
N LEU A 50 -3.36 -1.06 14.39
CA LEU A 50 -3.78 -0.32 15.56
C LEU A 50 -4.48 -1.25 16.55
N VAL A 51 -3.84 -1.51 17.68
CA VAL A 51 -4.31 -2.45 18.70
C VAL A 51 -5.07 -1.72 19.81
N ILE A 52 -6.31 -2.15 20.06
CA ILE A 52 -7.16 -1.60 21.12
C ILE A 52 -7.20 -2.56 22.31
N ASP A 53 -6.95 -2.06 23.52
CA ASP A 53 -7.24 -2.80 24.75
C ASP A 53 -8.75 -2.79 25.01
N PRO A 54 -9.44 -3.94 24.88
CA PRO A 54 -10.88 -4.00 25.04
C PRO A 54 -11.37 -3.76 26.47
N ARG A 55 -10.48 -3.84 27.47
CA ARG A 55 -10.83 -3.61 28.88
C ARG A 55 -10.96 -2.13 29.21
N PHE A 56 -10.15 -1.28 28.57
CA PHE A 56 -10.04 0.14 28.87
C PHE A 56 -10.40 1.04 27.68
N GLY A 57 -10.49 0.49 26.48
CA GLY A 57 -10.87 1.22 25.29
C GLY A 57 -9.82 2.20 24.78
N HIS A 58 -8.54 2.02 25.13
CA HIS A 58 -7.44 2.82 24.60
C HIS A 58 -6.54 2.04 23.65
N PHE A 59 -5.77 2.76 22.83
CA PHE A 59 -4.78 2.15 21.95
C PHE A 59 -3.55 1.70 22.73
N VAL A 60 -3.11 0.47 22.53
CA VAL A 60 -1.94 -0.12 23.18
C VAL A 60 -0.67 0.42 22.53
N ASN A 61 -0.60 0.38 21.21
CA ASN A 61 0.53 0.80 20.40
C ASN A 61 0.33 2.22 19.85
N HIS A 62 0.40 3.22 20.74
CA HIS A 62 0.09 4.61 20.43
C HIS A 62 1.32 5.50 20.18
N ASP A 63 2.49 4.91 20.01
CA ASP A 63 3.75 5.60 19.71
C ASP A 63 4.52 4.93 18.57
N LEU A 64 5.53 5.62 18.02
CA LEU A 64 6.34 5.11 16.90
C LEU A 64 7.28 3.96 17.25
N ALA A 65 7.38 3.58 18.52
CA ALA A 65 8.14 2.39 18.94
C ALA A 65 7.32 1.11 18.81
N GLN A 66 6.00 1.24 18.73
CA GLN A 66 5.05 0.12 18.70
C GLN A 66 4.13 0.14 17.49
N TYR A 67 3.91 1.30 16.87
CA TYR A 67 3.13 1.45 15.63
C TYR A 67 4.09 1.48 14.44
N GLU A 68 4.08 0.41 13.65
CA GLU A 68 5.09 0.15 12.62
C GLU A 68 4.81 0.88 11.31
N VAL A 69 5.27 2.12 11.19
CA VAL A 69 5.27 2.86 9.93
C VAL A 69 6.45 2.41 9.06
N LEU A 70 6.24 2.26 7.76
CA LEU A 70 7.30 1.91 6.81
C LEU A 70 8.47 2.89 6.87
N VAL A 71 9.68 2.35 6.90
CA VAL A 71 10.92 3.12 6.79
C VAL A 71 11.45 3.07 5.35
N HIS A 72 12.47 3.88 5.03
CA HIS A 72 13.01 3.93 3.65
C HIS A 72 13.49 2.58 3.11
N ALA A 73 13.92 1.66 3.99
CA ALA A 73 14.36 0.32 3.59
C ALA A 73 13.20 -0.55 3.08
N ASP A 74 11.97 -0.27 3.51
CA ASP A 74 10.77 -1.03 3.13
C ASP A 74 10.13 -0.48 1.85
N VAL A 75 10.48 0.76 1.47
CA VAL A 75 9.86 1.42 0.31
C VAL A 75 10.49 0.89 -0.98
N PRO A 76 9.69 0.29 -1.87
CA PRO A 76 10.18 -0.29 -3.11
C PRO A 76 10.47 0.78 -4.16
N HIS A 77 10.99 0.36 -5.32
CA HIS A 77 10.97 1.19 -6.51
C HIS A 77 9.53 1.53 -6.90
N GLN A 78 9.21 2.82 -7.02
CA GLN A 78 7.87 3.31 -7.30
C GLN A 78 7.83 4.11 -8.60
N GLU A 79 6.92 3.73 -9.50
CA GLU A 79 6.69 4.39 -10.77
C GLU A 79 5.27 4.96 -10.84
N VAL A 80 5.15 6.12 -11.47
CA VAL A 80 3.86 6.76 -11.73
C VAL A 80 3.78 7.17 -13.19
N ILE A 81 2.72 6.73 -13.86
CA ILE A 81 2.38 7.09 -15.23
C ILE A 81 1.04 7.83 -15.18
N PHE A 82 1.01 9.06 -15.65
CA PHE A 82 -0.24 9.77 -15.90
C PHE A 82 -0.68 9.56 -17.33
N LEU A 83 -1.94 9.16 -17.52
CA LEU A 83 -2.53 9.06 -18.85
C LEU A 83 -2.73 10.45 -19.44
N PRO A 84 -2.50 10.63 -20.74
CA PRO A 84 -2.67 11.91 -21.42
C PRO A 84 -4.14 12.18 -21.75
N ASP A 85 -5.01 12.17 -20.75
CA ASP A 85 -6.43 12.42 -20.87
C ASP A 85 -6.79 13.82 -20.36
N LEU A 86 -7.89 14.34 -20.84
CA LEU A 86 -8.48 15.60 -20.40
C LEU A 86 -9.96 15.36 -20.15
N ASP A 87 -10.44 15.71 -18.96
CA ASP A 87 -11.87 15.65 -18.66
C ASP A 87 -12.52 17.03 -18.71
N PRO A 88 -13.20 17.39 -19.79
CA PRO A 88 -13.83 18.69 -19.93
C PRO A 88 -15.05 18.87 -19.00
N ALA A 89 -15.57 17.78 -18.43
CA ALA A 89 -16.74 17.81 -17.57
C ALA A 89 -16.41 17.99 -16.09
N SER A 90 -15.17 17.67 -15.66
CA SER A 90 -14.79 17.68 -14.24
C SER A 90 -14.58 19.09 -13.67
N SER A 91 -13.92 19.96 -14.42
CA SER A 91 -13.61 21.32 -13.99
C SER A 91 -13.21 22.21 -15.16
N PRO A 92 -13.24 23.56 -15.02
CA PRO A 92 -12.75 24.48 -16.05
C PRO A 92 -11.28 24.24 -16.41
N MET A 93 -10.47 23.72 -15.48
CA MET A 93 -9.06 23.38 -15.69
C MET A 93 -8.90 21.99 -16.33
N LYS A 94 -9.95 21.18 -16.43
CA LYS A 94 -9.94 19.80 -16.93
C LYS A 94 -9.01 18.89 -16.10
N ALA A 95 -8.90 19.17 -14.81
CA ALA A 95 -8.02 18.48 -13.85
C ALA A 95 -8.84 17.84 -12.76
N HIS A 96 -8.38 16.68 -12.26
CA HIS A 96 -8.92 16.00 -11.09
C HIS A 96 -7.98 16.17 -9.88
N GLY A 97 -8.49 15.82 -8.68
CA GLY A 97 -7.67 15.71 -7.49
C GLY A 97 -6.75 14.49 -7.56
N VAL A 98 -5.53 14.62 -7.10
CA VAL A 98 -4.53 13.51 -7.07
C VAL A 98 -4.05 13.16 -5.68
N GLY A 99 -4.56 13.84 -4.63
CA GLY A 99 -4.07 13.70 -3.26
C GLY A 99 -4.13 12.27 -2.72
N GLU A 100 -5.23 11.56 -2.96
CA GLU A 100 -5.44 10.19 -2.47
C GLU A 100 -5.53 9.14 -3.58
N LEU A 101 -5.32 9.55 -4.84
CA LEU A 101 -5.45 8.65 -5.99
C LEU A 101 -4.51 7.43 -5.88
N GLY A 102 -3.31 7.61 -5.39
CA GLY A 102 -2.31 6.56 -5.28
C GLY A 102 -2.59 5.49 -4.22
N ILE A 103 -3.43 5.75 -3.21
CA ILE A 103 -3.73 4.78 -2.16
C ILE A 103 -4.85 3.81 -2.57
N CYS A 104 -5.76 4.23 -3.44
CA CYS A 104 -6.99 3.50 -3.81
C CYS A 104 -6.60 2.17 -4.39
N GLY A 105 -6.08 1.39 -4.58
CA GLY A 105 -5.85 0.07 -5.16
C GLY A 105 -4.70 -0.68 -4.51
N VAL A 106 -3.96 -0.03 -3.59
CA VAL A 106 -2.76 -0.63 -2.99
C VAL A 106 -3.09 -1.91 -2.26
N GLY A 107 -4.13 -1.92 -1.42
CA GLY A 107 -4.54 -3.11 -0.70
C GLY A 107 -4.81 -4.29 -1.61
N GLY A 108 -5.62 -4.09 -2.64
CA GLY A 108 -5.93 -5.13 -3.62
C GLY A 108 -4.71 -5.58 -4.43
N ALA A 109 -3.85 -4.65 -4.84
CA ALA A 109 -2.64 -4.96 -5.59
C ALA A 109 -1.64 -5.80 -4.76
N VAL A 110 -1.40 -5.41 -3.51
CA VAL A 110 -0.49 -6.13 -2.61
C VAL A 110 -1.05 -7.50 -2.25
N ALA A 111 -2.33 -7.59 -1.86
CA ALA A 111 -2.96 -8.87 -1.54
C ALA A 111 -2.98 -9.85 -2.72
N ASN A 112 -3.23 -9.36 -3.93
CA ASN A 112 -3.16 -10.19 -5.13
C ASN A 112 -1.72 -10.61 -5.46
N ALA A 113 -0.74 -9.77 -5.19
CA ALA A 113 0.67 -10.11 -5.41
C ALA A 113 1.17 -11.15 -4.39
N VAL A 114 0.71 -11.09 -3.12
CA VAL A 114 0.95 -12.15 -2.12
C VAL A 114 0.31 -13.46 -2.57
N TYR A 115 -0.96 -13.41 -2.98
CA TYR A 115 -1.64 -14.59 -3.51
C TYR A 115 -0.91 -15.20 -4.72
N ASN A 116 -0.47 -14.37 -5.65
CA ASN A 116 0.26 -14.85 -6.83
C ASN A 116 1.62 -15.50 -6.47
N ALA A 117 2.25 -15.04 -5.39
CA ALA A 117 3.53 -15.57 -4.93
C ALA A 117 3.39 -16.87 -4.11
N THR A 118 2.29 -17.03 -3.37
CA THR A 118 2.15 -18.08 -2.35
C THR A 118 0.96 -19.02 -2.56
N GLY A 119 -0.03 -18.62 -3.35
CA GLY A 119 -1.33 -19.29 -3.42
C GLY A 119 -2.25 -19.03 -2.22
N VAL A 120 -1.79 -18.28 -1.22
CA VAL A 120 -2.54 -17.99 0.02
C VAL A 120 -3.39 -16.73 -0.14
N ARG A 121 -4.67 -16.83 0.15
CA ARG A 121 -5.61 -15.70 0.09
C ARG A 121 -5.84 -15.11 1.48
N LEU A 122 -5.08 -14.08 1.80
CA LEU A 122 -5.31 -13.25 2.99
C LEU A 122 -6.41 -12.21 2.72
N ARG A 123 -7.29 -12.00 3.69
CA ARG A 123 -8.44 -11.09 3.59
C ARG A 123 -8.46 -10.03 4.69
N ASP A 124 -7.56 -10.14 5.66
CA ASP A 124 -7.46 -9.26 6.81
C ASP A 124 -6.17 -8.45 6.73
N PHE A 125 -6.29 -7.15 6.89
CA PHE A 125 -5.16 -6.21 6.93
C PHE A 125 -4.88 -5.75 8.37
N PRO A 126 -3.64 -5.42 8.67
CA PRO A 126 -2.43 -5.64 7.88
C PRO A 126 -2.11 -7.13 7.71
N MET A 127 -1.40 -7.46 6.63
CA MET A 127 -0.92 -8.83 6.36
C MET A 127 0.41 -9.05 7.08
N THR A 128 0.34 -9.10 8.39
CA THR A 128 1.49 -9.32 9.28
C THR A 128 2.15 -10.66 9.05
N VAL A 129 3.41 -10.80 9.46
CA VAL A 129 4.21 -12.00 9.26
C VAL A 129 3.53 -13.26 9.80
N ASP A 130 2.90 -13.17 10.99
CA ASP A 130 2.16 -14.28 11.61
C ASP A 130 0.97 -14.74 10.76
N LYS A 131 0.21 -13.79 10.18
CA LYS A 131 -0.93 -14.11 9.30
C LYS A 131 -0.47 -14.75 7.98
N VAL A 132 0.63 -14.25 7.42
CA VAL A 132 1.22 -14.81 6.20
C VAL A 132 1.73 -16.21 6.48
N LEU A 133 2.53 -16.40 7.54
CA LEU A 133 3.14 -17.67 7.90
C LEU A 133 2.10 -18.74 8.21
N ALA A 134 1.04 -18.40 8.94
CA ALA A 134 -0.05 -19.32 9.26
C ALA A 134 -0.80 -19.84 8.02
N GLY A 135 -0.76 -19.10 6.92
CA GLY A 135 -1.39 -19.51 5.66
C GLY A 135 -0.46 -20.26 4.71
N LEU A 136 0.85 -20.22 4.92
CA LEU A 136 1.81 -20.90 4.05
C LEU A 136 1.73 -22.44 4.24
N PRO A 137 1.96 -23.23 3.17
CA PRO A 137 2.05 -24.67 3.29
C PRO A 137 3.26 -25.06 4.16
N GLU A 138 3.12 -26.16 4.91
CA GLU A 138 4.27 -26.75 5.63
C GLU A 138 5.39 -27.08 4.65
N LEU A 139 6.60 -26.66 5.01
CA LEU A 139 7.78 -26.97 4.21
C LEU A 139 8.16 -28.43 4.45
N ALA A 140 8.20 -29.18 3.37
CA ALA A 140 8.57 -30.61 3.41
C ALA A 140 10.07 -30.80 3.70
#